data_d4884670b4ba707f3db96fd22c60942f
#
_entry.id   d4884670b4ba707f3db96fd22c60942f
#
_cell.length_a   1.000
_cell.length_b   1.000
_cell.length_c   1.000
_cell.angle_alpha   90.00
_cell.angle_beta   90.00
_cell.angle_gamma   90.00
#
_symmetry.space_group_name_H-M   'P 1'
#
loop_
_entity.id
_entity.type
_entity.pdbx_description
1 polymer ?
#
loop_
_entity_poly.entity_id
_entity_poly.type
_entity_poly.pdbx_seq_one_letter_code
_entity_poly.pdbx_strand_id
1 'polypeptide(L)'
;VRLRGRAAGRAFVLALLAGLLTGGLAQADVAPGGPEQLTIGDATRKMRKAVVELDAITDTSRAETIGAAVFAQRLQDVRVLFVGEEHTNGEFHRVQLAAIAALHAAGRKVIVGLEMFPWDPQPALDRWTRGELDESRLLDESRWYEVWSHHFGHYREIFEFARDHRLRMVGLNAPREVVRDVRAKGFDALAPEVRRRMPPQIDTTNAEHRQLVRSYFDADDPLHAKMTPEQQEGVYLAQLTWDASMGWQAGQALSVPADPREIVVVLIGGGHVAYGLGAERQLRSGFKGRTASLIPVTVRSGTKSAMVSASYADFLWGVPQTAQPTLPVLGVSLMGRIGKEPTKVIQIDAGSTADRAGVRVGDVLRELDGAKIDGTASLQRKVGDYRWGDSATLRLEREGQMVTLPLDFRRKPD
;
A
#
# COMPACT_ATOMS: atom_id res chain seq x y z
N VAL A 1 1.06 -51.33 -2.01
CA VAL A 1 1.85 -50.85 -3.14
C VAL A 1 1.53 -49.35 -3.37
N ARG A 2 2.52 -48.53 -3.02
CA ARG A 2 2.84 -47.16 -3.55
C ARG A 2 1.86 -46.00 -3.43
N LEU A 3 2.21 -45.20 -2.46
CA LEU A 3 2.04 -43.72 -2.33
C LEU A 3 2.45 -42.96 -3.61
N ARG A 4 1.54 -42.12 -4.11
CA ARG A 4 1.87 -40.88 -4.85
C ARG A 4 0.72 -39.90 -4.67
N GLY A 5 0.99 -38.72 -4.10
CA GLY A 5 0.02 -37.63 -4.07
C GLY A 5 0.17 -36.70 -2.89
N ARG A 6 1.29 -36.00 -2.74
CA ARG A 6 1.45 -34.85 -1.87
C ARG A 6 2.47 -33.87 -2.46
N ALA A 7 2.07 -33.11 -3.46
CA ALA A 7 2.88 -31.98 -3.96
C ALA A 7 2.08 -30.81 -4.56
N ALA A 8 0.75 -30.91 -4.67
CA ALA A 8 -0.06 -29.89 -5.34
C ALA A 8 -0.58 -28.75 -4.43
N GLY A 9 -0.51 -28.89 -3.11
CA GLY A 9 -1.12 -27.94 -2.17
C GLY A 9 -0.27 -26.72 -1.79
N ARG A 10 1.03 -26.68 -2.12
CA ARG A 10 1.93 -25.60 -1.64
C ARG A 10 2.10 -24.39 -2.59
N ALA A 11 1.70 -24.51 -3.84
CA ALA A 11 1.86 -23.43 -4.83
C ALA A 11 0.69 -22.42 -4.86
N PHE A 12 -0.46 -22.77 -4.28
CA PHE A 12 -1.70 -22.00 -4.40
C PHE A 12 -1.76 -20.74 -3.51
N VAL A 13 -1.04 -20.73 -2.39
CA VAL A 13 -1.14 -19.66 -1.38
C VAL A 13 -0.26 -18.44 -1.69
N LEU A 14 0.75 -18.57 -2.54
CA LEU A 14 1.71 -17.49 -2.82
C LEU A 14 1.20 -16.41 -3.80
N ALA A 15 0.25 -16.75 -4.67
CA ALA A 15 -0.35 -15.79 -5.60
C ALA A 15 -1.46 -14.95 -4.95
N LEU A 16 -2.06 -15.45 -3.87
CA LEU A 16 -3.19 -14.81 -3.18
C LEU A 16 -2.78 -13.64 -2.26
N LEU A 17 -1.61 -13.66 -1.65
CA LEU A 17 -1.22 -12.61 -0.69
C LEU A 17 -0.74 -11.31 -1.34
N ALA A 18 -0.20 -11.34 -2.54
CA ALA A 18 0.03 -10.12 -3.31
C ALA A 18 -1.28 -9.53 -3.87
N GLY A 19 -2.32 -10.35 -4.00
CA GLY A 19 -3.66 -9.94 -4.44
C GLY A 19 -4.59 -9.53 -3.28
N LEU A 20 -4.37 -10.01 -2.07
CA LEU A 20 -5.25 -9.78 -0.92
C LEU A 20 -5.07 -8.40 -0.25
N LEU A 21 -3.92 -7.77 -0.42
CA LEU A 21 -3.74 -6.35 -0.09
C LEU A 21 -4.15 -5.44 -1.27
N THR A 22 -4.50 -6.02 -2.43
CA THR A 22 -4.91 -5.32 -3.64
C THR A 22 -6.39 -5.49 -3.99
N GLY A 23 -7.09 -6.37 -3.31
CA GLY A 23 -8.53 -6.37 -3.33
C GLY A 23 -8.97 -4.99 -2.85
N GLY A 24 -9.44 -4.14 -3.78
CA GLY A 24 -10.08 -2.89 -3.42
C GLY A 24 -11.07 -3.26 -2.32
N LEU A 25 -10.82 -2.80 -1.11
CA LEU A 25 -11.85 -2.72 -0.10
C LEU A 25 -12.95 -1.93 -0.80
N ALA A 26 -13.95 -2.64 -1.29
CA ALA A 26 -15.21 -2.01 -1.63
C ALA A 26 -15.43 -1.07 -0.44
N GLN A 27 -15.62 0.22 -0.73
CA GLN A 27 -15.81 1.26 0.28
C GLN A 27 -16.81 0.73 1.31
N ALA A 28 -16.28 -0.01 2.30
CA ALA A 28 -17.08 -0.47 3.38
C ALA A 28 -17.53 0.79 4.08
N ASP A 29 -18.82 0.98 4.17
CA ASP A 29 -19.39 1.86 5.18
C ASP A 29 -18.56 1.66 6.44
N VAL A 30 -18.10 2.76 7.10
CA VAL A 30 -17.46 2.68 8.41
C VAL A 30 -18.42 1.87 9.29
N ALA A 31 -18.23 0.57 9.26
CA ALA A 31 -19.08 -0.33 10.02
C ALA A 31 -18.79 -0.07 11.49
N PRO A 32 -19.77 -0.07 12.37
CA PRO A 32 -19.51 -0.08 13.80
C PRO A 32 -18.60 -1.27 14.11
N GLY A 33 -17.28 -1.00 14.35
CA GLY A 33 -16.29 -2.03 14.62
C GLY A 33 -15.13 -2.18 13.63
N GLY A 34 -14.98 -1.29 12.62
CA GLY A 34 -13.82 -1.28 11.70
C GLY A 34 -12.48 -1.05 12.39
N PRO A 35 -11.36 -1.29 11.65
CA PRO A 35 -10.00 -1.17 12.21
C PRO A 35 -9.74 0.21 12.86
N GLU A 36 -10.36 1.28 12.37
CA GLU A 36 -10.23 2.65 12.90
C GLU A 36 -11.00 2.89 14.20
N GLN A 37 -11.80 1.92 14.66
CA GLN A 37 -12.63 2.00 15.86
C GLN A 37 -12.07 1.25 17.07
N LEU A 38 -10.95 0.53 16.89
CA LEU A 38 -10.39 -0.33 17.93
C LEU A 38 -9.94 0.47 19.17
N THR A 39 -10.02 -0.17 20.34
CA THR A 39 -9.58 0.39 21.63
C THR A 39 -8.19 -0.14 21.99
N ILE A 40 -7.21 0.17 21.14
CA ILE A 40 -5.80 -0.26 21.22
C ILE A 40 -4.85 0.91 21.01
N GLY A 41 -3.55 0.68 21.17
CA GLY A 41 -2.50 1.66 20.94
C GLY A 41 -2.23 2.56 22.15
N ASP A 42 -2.09 3.86 21.94
CA ASP A 42 -1.73 4.84 22.96
C ASP A 42 -2.71 4.82 24.16
N ALA A 43 -2.19 4.48 25.33
CA ALA A 43 -2.99 4.32 26.55
C ALA A 43 -3.71 5.62 26.99
N THR A 44 -3.20 6.79 26.62
CA THR A 44 -3.78 8.10 26.96
C THR A 44 -4.92 8.51 26.03
N ARG A 45 -5.00 7.89 24.83
CA ARG A 45 -5.93 8.25 23.76
C ARG A 45 -6.91 7.13 23.38
N LYS A 46 -6.59 5.86 23.59
CA LYS A 46 -7.38 4.72 23.11
C LYS A 46 -8.83 4.65 23.58
N MET A 47 -9.15 5.31 24.70
CA MET A 47 -10.52 5.39 25.23
C MET A 47 -11.29 6.63 24.72
N ARG A 48 -10.65 7.50 23.93
CA ARG A 48 -11.27 8.71 23.38
C ARG A 48 -11.58 8.53 21.90
N LYS A 49 -12.58 9.26 21.42
CA LYS A 49 -12.86 9.40 19.99
C LYS A 49 -12.35 10.75 19.51
N ALA A 50 -11.86 10.78 18.27
CA ALA A 50 -11.51 11.99 17.54
C ALA A 50 -12.59 12.28 16.49
N VAL A 51 -13.02 13.52 16.42
CA VAL A 51 -13.85 14.03 15.33
C VAL A 51 -12.92 14.53 14.23
N VAL A 52 -13.09 14.00 13.03
CA VAL A 52 -12.28 14.34 11.86
C VAL A 52 -13.17 15.08 10.85
N GLU A 53 -12.98 16.38 10.75
CA GLU A 53 -13.74 17.22 9.83
C GLU A 53 -13.21 17.08 8.40
N LEU A 54 -14.10 17.20 7.41
CA LEU A 54 -13.73 17.17 6.00
C LEU A 54 -12.74 18.31 5.69
N ASP A 55 -11.69 17.99 4.92
CA ASP A 55 -10.62 18.91 4.50
C ASP A 55 -9.83 19.58 5.65
N ALA A 56 -9.88 19.00 6.85
CA ALA A 56 -9.18 19.50 8.02
C ALA A 56 -8.25 18.43 8.64
N ILE A 57 -7.26 18.90 9.41
CA ILE A 57 -6.32 18.04 10.13
C ILE A 57 -6.67 18.08 11.62
N THR A 58 -6.88 16.92 12.22
CA THR A 58 -7.09 16.78 13.67
C THR A 58 -5.78 16.33 14.34
N ASP A 59 -5.21 17.15 15.24
CA ASP A 59 -4.17 16.73 16.19
C ASP A 59 -4.86 15.95 17.33
N THR A 60 -4.72 14.63 17.33
CA THR A 60 -5.44 13.75 18.26
C THR A 60 -4.91 13.84 19.69
N SER A 61 -3.65 14.23 19.86
CA SER A 61 -3.04 14.40 21.19
C SER A 61 -3.65 15.59 21.94
N ARG A 62 -4.00 16.65 21.21
CA ARG A 62 -4.55 17.90 21.74
C ARG A 62 -6.05 18.04 21.54
N ALA A 63 -6.65 17.16 20.72
CA ALA A 63 -8.04 17.24 20.27
C ALA A 63 -8.35 18.60 19.59
N GLU A 64 -7.44 19.05 18.72
CA GLU A 64 -7.52 20.34 18.02
C GLU A 64 -7.61 20.12 16.51
N THR A 65 -8.44 20.90 15.83
CA THR A 65 -8.42 21.03 14.36
C THR A 65 -7.38 22.07 13.98
N ILE A 66 -6.45 21.73 13.09
CA ILE A 66 -5.32 22.58 12.70
C ILE A 66 -5.20 22.67 11.17
N GLY A 67 -4.55 23.75 10.68
CA GLY A 67 -4.19 23.89 9.27
C GLY A 67 -2.77 23.37 8.97
N ALA A 68 -2.43 23.30 7.66
CA ALA A 68 -1.16 22.75 7.18
C ALA A 68 0.10 23.44 7.76
N ALA A 69 0.07 24.76 7.97
CA ALA A 69 1.20 25.48 8.56
C ALA A 69 1.45 25.07 10.03
N VAL A 70 0.39 24.94 10.82
CA VAL A 70 0.48 24.46 12.21
C VAL A 70 0.91 23.00 12.25
N PHE A 71 0.40 22.16 11.33
CA PHE A 71 0.85 20.77 11.17
C PHE A 71 2.37 20.69 10.94
N ALA A 72 2.91 21.46 9.99
CA ALA A 72 4.35 21.48 9.75
C ALA A 72 5.14 21.95 10.98
N GLN A 73 4.63 22.94 11.72
CA GLN A 73 5.23 23.41 12.98
C GLN A 73 5.24 22.33 14.06
N ARG A 74 4.16 21.54 14.21
CA ARG A 74 4.08 20.42 15.18
C ARG A 74 5.12 19.33 14.88
N LEU A 75 5.54 19.24 13.63
CA LEU A 75 6.50 18.26 13.15
C LEU A 75 7.95 18.77 13.12
N GLN A 76 8.25 19.94 13.67
CA GLN A 76 9.60 20.54 13.60
C GLN A 76 10.72 19.63 14.14
N ASP A 77 10.45 18.84 15.20
CA ASP A 77 11.41 17.92 15.82
C ASP A 77 11.22 16.46 15.38
N VAL A 78 10.22 16.19 14.52
CA VAL A 78 9.93 14.85 14.02
C VAL A 78 10.98 14.49 12.96
N ARG A 79 11.50 13.26 13.04
CA ARG A 79 12.50 12.74 12.12
C ARG A 79 11.93 11.76 11.10
N VAL A 80 10.87 11.05 11.48
CA VAL A 80 10.16 10.12 10.59
C VAL A 80 8.66 10.35 10.77
N LEU A 81 7.98 10.68 9.68
CA LEU A 81 6.53 10.81 9.59
C LEU A 81 6.00 9.65 8.73
N PHE A 82 5.18 8.79 9.33
CA PHE A 82 4.46 7.74 8.60
C PHE A 82 3.14 8.28 8.10
N VAL A 83 2.92 8.27 6.78
CA VAL A 83 1.67 8.75 6.15
C VAL A 83 0.95 7.56 5.54
N GLY A 84 -0.15 7.17 6.19
CA GLY A 84 -0.96 6.02 5.80
C GLY A 84 -1.71 6.24 4.49
N GLU A 85 -1.95 5.15 3.75
CA GLU A 85 -2.74 5.20 2.52
C GLU A 85 -3.66 4.00 2.37
N GLU A 86 -4.67 4.17 1.51
CA GLU A 86 -5.34 3.14 0.73
C GLU A 86 -4.78 3.23 -0.69
N HIS A 87 -4.10 2.19 -1.18
CA HIS A 87 -3.26 2.22 -2.39
C HIS A 87 -3.94 2.72 -3.66
N THR A 88 -5.27 2.65 -3.74
CA THR A 88 -6.05 3.09 -4.91
C THR A 88 -6.90 4.33 -4.67
N ASN A 89 -6.81 4.93 -3.50
CA ASN A 89 -7.58 6.10 -3.13
C ASN A 89 -6.79 7.39 -3.42
N GLY A 90 -7.16 8.10 -4.48
CA GLY A 90 -6.48 9.33 -4.90
C GLY A 90 -6.48 10.44 -3.85
N GLU A 91 -7.51 10.50 -2.99
CA GLU A 91 -7.57 11.49 -1.90
C GLU A 91 -6.49 11.25 -0.85
N PHE A 92 -6.17 9.99 -0.57
CA PHE A 92 -5.07 9.63 0.34
C PHE A 92 -3.72 10.08 -0.22
N HIS A 93 -3.49 9.88 -1.52
CA HIS A 93 -2.27 10.34 -2.19
C HIS A 93 -2.18 11.88 -2.26
N ARG A 94 -3.33 12.57 -2.40
CA ARG A 94 -3.39 14.04 -2.28
C ARG A 94 -2.92 14.51 -0.90
N VAL A 95 -3.31 13.83 0.17
CA VAL A 95 -2.85 14.14 1.54
C VAL A 95 -1.35 13.87 1.69
N GLN A 96 -0.84 12.77 1.13
CA GLN A 96 0.59 12.47 1.14
C GLN A 96 1.40 13.60 0.47
N LEU A 97 0.96 14.03 -0.73
CA LEU A 97 1.60 15.15 -1.43
C LEU A 97 1.51 16.45 -0.63
N ALA A 98 0.34 16.76 -0.05
CA ALA A 98 0.15 17.97 0.76
C ALA A 98 1.05 17.98 2.00
N ALA A 99 1.24 16.84 2.67
CA ALA A 99 2.15 16.72 3.81
C ALA A 99 3.61 16.94 3.40
N ILE A 100 4.07 16.34 2.29
CA ILE A 100 5.41 16.54 1.73
C ILE A 100 5.61 18.02 1.39
N ALA A 101 4.67 18.63 0.66
CA ALA A 101 4.76 20.04 0.25
C ALA A 101 4.78 21.00 1.45
N ALA A 102 3.93 20.79 2.46
CA ALA A 102 3.90 21.61 3.67
C ALA A 102 5.23 21.56 4.45
N LEU A 103 5.83 20.38 4.60
CA LEU A 103 7.12 20.21 5.26
C LEU A 103 8.26 20.81 4.44
N HIS A 104 8.26 20.65 3.13
CA HIS A 104 9.23 21.27 2.23
C HIS A 104 9.15 22.80 2.29
N ALA A 105 7.94 23.36 2.21
CA ALA A 105 7.70 24.81 2.32
C ALA A 105 8.12 25.38 3.69
N ALA A 106 8.04 24.57 4.76
CA ALA A 106 8.54 24.92 6.09
C ALA A 106 10.09 24.81 6.23
N GLY A 107 10.81 24.56 5.14
CA GLY A 107 12.28 24.49 5.11
C GLY A 107 12.87 23.17 5.58
N ARG A 108 12.04 22.09 5.71
CA ARG A 108 12.55 20.76 6.04
C ARG A 108 13.22 20.14 4.80
N LYS A 109 14.27 19.39 5.02
CA LYS A 109 14.88 18.51 4.01
C LYS A 109 14.12 17.19 3.97
N VAL A 110 13.09 17.13 3.10
CA VAL A 110 12.24 15.96 2.99
C VAL A 110 12.96 14.86 2.21
N ILE A 111 12.93 13.65 2.78
CA ILE A 111 13.27 12.39 2.12
C ILE A 111 11.97 11.61 1.97
N VAL A 112 11.64 11.16 0.76
CA VAL A 112 10.41 10.39 0.51
C VAL A 112 10.74 8.92 0.62
N GLY A 113 10.22 8.27 1.66
CA GLY A 113 10.35 6.84 1.88
C GLY A 113 9.19 6.08 1.24
N LEU A 114 9.48 5.02 0.50
CA LEU A 114 8.53 4.33 -0.36
C LEU A 114 8.35 2.86 0.03
N GLU A 115 7.14 2.46 0.40
CA GLU A 115 6.75 1.06 0.56
C GLU A 115 6.89 0.26 -0.73
N MET A 116 6.64 0.91 -1.87
CA MET A 116 6.55 0.32 -3.19
C MET A 116 7.85 -0.38 -3.63
N PHE A 117 8.98 0.03 -3.07
CA PHE A 117 10.29 -0.46 -3.47
C PHE A 117 11.01 -1.16 -2.33
N PRO A 118 11.73 -2.24 -2.66
CA PRO A 118 12.61 -2.89 -1.69
C PRO A 118 13.77 -1.96 -1.32
N TRP A 119 14.41 -2.25 -0.20
CA TRP A 119 15.59 -1.51 0.30
C TRP A 119 16.85 -1.64 -0.56
N ASP A 120 16.83 -2.50 -1.57
CA ASP A 120 17.93 -2.65 -2.50
C ASP A 120 18.22 -1.34 -3.26
N PRO A 121 19.42 -1.16 -3.79
CA PRO A 121 19.75 0.05 -4.55
C PRO A 121 18.72 0.34 -5.62
N GLN A 122 18.22 1.57 -5.67
CA GLN A 122 17.18 2.02 -6.58
C GLN A 122 17.73 3.11 -7.53
N PRO A 123 18.63 2.77 -8.46
CA PRO A 123 19.25 3.76 -9.38
C PRO A 123 18.22 4.56 -10.19
N ALA A 124 17.07 3.94 -10.50
CA ALA A 124 15.99 4.60 -11.22
C ALA A 124 15.39 5.77 -10.41
N LEU A 125 15.21 5.62 -9.08
CA LEU A 125 14.74 6.70 -8.22
C LEU A 125 15.74 7.86 -8.17
N ASP A 126 17.04 7.57 -8.05
CA ASP A 126 18.10 8.58 -8.04
C ASP A 126 18.17 9.33 -9.37
N ARG A 127 18.04 8.62 -10.50
CA ARG A 127 18.02 9.23 -11.84
C ARG A 127 16.77 10.06 -12.07
N TRP A 128 15.61 9.60 -11.58
CA TRP A 128 14.37 10.36 -11.62
C TRP A 128 14.49 11.70 -10.90
N THR A 129 14.98 11.70 -9.66
CA THR A 129 15.11 12.94 -8.87
C THR A 129 16.14 13.91 -9.43
N ARG A 130 17.08 13.44 -10.27
CA ARG A 130 17.98 14.30 -11.06
C ARG A 130 17.40 14.79 -12.38
N GLY A 131 16.19 14.33 -12.76
CA GLY A 131 15.53 14.70 -14.02
C GLY A 131 16.11 13.98 -15.24
N GLU A 132 16.80 12.85 -15.06
CA GLU A 132 17.44 12.07 -16.15
C GLU A 132 16.50 11.08 -16.82
N LEU A 133 15.33 10.82 -16.24
CA LEU A 133 14.33 9.89 -16.76
C LEU A 133 13.01 10.59 -17.04
N ASP A 134 12.36 10.20 -18.13
CA ASP A 134 10.93 10.38 -18.32
C ASP A 134 10.12 9.30 -17.56
N GLU A 135 8.80 9.44 -17.50
CA GLU A 135 7.92 8.51 -16.80
C GLU A 135 8.04 7.09 -17.34
N SER A 136 8.08 6.91 -18.67
CA SER A 136 8.17 5.59 -19.28
C SER A 136 9.43 4.86 -18.84
N ARG A 137 10.57 5.54 -18.89
CA ARG A 137 11.86 4.98 -18.45
C ARG A 137 11.90 4.72 -16.95
N LEU A 138 11.32 5.61 -16.13
CA LEU A 138 11.19 5.37 -14.70
C LEU A 138 10.44 4.06 -14.45
N LEU A 139 9.27 3.87 -15.07
CA LEU A 139 8.44 2.70 -14.87
C LEU A 139 9.12 1.40 -15.31
N ASP A 140 9.87 1.46 -16.41
CA ASP A 140 10.61 0.32 -16.95
C ASP A 140 11.84 -0.02 -16.10
N GLU A 141 12.70 0.96 -15.80
CA GLU A 141 13.94 0.74 -15.06
C GLU A 141 13.69 0.40 -13.57
N SER A 142 12.66 0.98 -12.97
CA SER A 142 12.23 0.63 -11.61
C SER A 142 11.45 -0.67 -11.54
N ARG A 143 11.00 -1.20 -12.68
CA ARG A 143 10.12 -2.36 -12.77
C ARG A 143 8.83 -2.17 -11.95
N TRP A 144 8.26 -0.96 -12.00
CA TRP A 144 7.13 -0.53 -11.18
C TRP A 144 6.02 -1.58 -11.12
N TYR A 145 5.50 -2.02 -12.27
CA TYR A 145 4.38 -2.98 -12.32
C TYR A 145 4.75 -4.42 -11.96
N GLU A 146 6.04 -4.73 -11.79
CA GLU A 146 6.49 -6.02 -11.28
C GLU A 146 6.67 -6.01 -9.76
N VAL A 147 7.12 -4.87 -9.19
CA VAL A 147 7.34 -4.73 -7.74
C VAL A 147 6.11 -4.18 -7.02
N TRP A 148 5.36 -3.28 -7.69
CA TRP A 148 4.15 -2.65 -7.17
C TRP A 148 3.02 -2.76 -8.19
N SER A 149 1.96 -3.46 -7.86
CA SER A 149 0.90 -3.81 -8.81
C SER A 149 -0.22 -2.78 -8.92
N HIS A 150 -0.01 -1.55 -8.42
CA HIS A 150 -0.98 -0.46 -8.53
C HIS A 150 -0.64 0.50 -9.66
N HIS A 151 -1.67 1.17 -10.18
CA HIS A 151 -1.52 2.14 -11.24
C HIS A 151 -0.63 3.31 -10.80
N PHE A 152 0.43 3.61 -11.58
CA PHE A 152 1.39 4.67 -11.25
C PHE A 152 0.74 6.05 -11.13
N GLY A 153 -0.33 6.29 -11.87
CA GLY A 153 -1.08 7.55 -11.84
C GLY A 153 -1.54 7.99 -10.45
N HIS A 154 -1.68 7.08 -9.48
CA HIS A 154 -1.98 7.44 -8.10
C HIS A 154 -0.81 8.17 -7.42
N TYR A 155 0.41 7.88 -7.82
CA TYR A 155 1.64 8.40 -7.24
C TYR A 155 2.33 9.45 -8.10
N ARG A 156 1.88 9.66 -9.35
CA ARG A 156 2.54 10.51 -10.35
C ARG A 156 2.88 11.89 -9.81
N GLU A 157 1.92 12.60 -9.23
CA GLU A 157 2.12 13.96 -8.72
C GLU A 157 3.17 14.01 -7.60
N ILE A 158 3.25 12.98 -6.76
CA ILE A 158 4.27 12.86 -5.70
C ILE A 158 5.66 12.67 -6.32
N PHE A 159 5.77 11.81 -7.32
CA PHE A 159 7.04 11.58 -8.02
C PHE A 159 7.48 12.82 -8.80
N GLU A 160 6.56 13.52 -9.46
CA GLU A 160 6.84 14.78 -10.16
C GLU A 160 7.29 15.85 -9.17
N PHE A 161 6.60 16.03 -8.06
CA PHE A 161 7.00 16.96 -7.00
C PHE A 161 8.40 16.64 -6.47
N ALA A 162 8.70 15.36 -6.22
CA ALA A 162 10.02 14.92 -5.77
C ALA A 162 11.12 15.24 -6.79
N ARG A 163 10.88 15.03 -8.10
CA ARG A 163 11.79 15.40 -9.18
C ARG A 163 12.02 16.91 -9.25
N ASP A 164 10.92 17.68 -9.28
CA ASP A 164 10.96 19.13 -9.49
C ASP A 164 11.65 19.87 -8.33
N HIS A 165 11.55 19.31 -7.12
CA HIS A 165 12.22 19.82 -5.91
C HIS A 165 13.50 19.04 -5.55
N ARG A 166 13.92 18.06 -6.37
CA ARG A 166 15.10 17.22 -6.14
C ARG A 166 15.11 16.53 -4.76
N LEU A 167 13.94 16.08 -4.32
CA LEU A 167 13.80 15.37 -3.06
C LEU A 167 14.33 13.95 -3.23
N ARG A 168 15.17 13.52 -2.30
CA ARG A 168 15.66 12.15 -2.27
C ARG A 168 14.50 11.18 -2.06
N MET A 169 14.46 10.10 -2.86
CA MET A 169 13.50 9.00 -2.73
C MET A 169 14.22 7.72 -2.37
N VAL A 170 13.66 6.91 -1.47
CA VAL A 170 14.28 5.67 -0.99
C VAL A 170 13.28 4.54 -0.86
N GLY A 171 13.62 3.36 -1.34
CA GLY A 171 12.87 2.13 -1.10
C GLY A 171 13.08 1.63 0.33
N LEU A 172 12.00 1.21 0.98
CA LEU A 172 12.02 0.82 2.40
C LEU A 172 11.64 -0.64 2.64
N ASN A 173 10.98 -1.28 1.66
CA ASN A 173 10.38 -2.59 1.88
C ASN A 173 11.42 -3.71 1.91
N ALA A 174 11.06 -4.83 2.51
CA ALA A 174 11.85 -6.04 2.40
C ALA A 174 11.70 -6.67 1.00
N PRO A 175 12.79 -7.18 0.39
CA PRO A 175 12.68 -8.00 -0.81
C PRO A 175 11.71 -9.17 -0.60
N ARG A 176 10.98 -9.56 -1.66
CA ARG A 176 9.95 -10.60 -1.59
C ARG A 176 10.45 -11.95 -1.08
N GLU A 177 11.69 -12.30 -1.39
CA GLU A 177 12.34 -13.51 -0.91
C GLU A 177 12.54 -13.50 0.60
N VAL A 178 12.86 -12.34 1.18
CA VAL A 178 13.01 -12.17 2.64
C VAL A 178 11.66 -12.42 3.33
N VAL A 179 10.59 -11.79 2.83
CA VAL A 179 9.22 -11.98 3.36
C VAL A 179 8.80 -13.44 3.26
N ARG A 180 9.06 -14.08 2.12
CA ARG A 180 8.75 -15.50 1.91
C ARG A 180 9.50 -16.40 2.88
N ASP A 181 10.80 -16.13 3.10
CA ASP A 181 11.64 -16.96 3.96
C ASP A 181 11.27 -16.78 5.43
N VAL A 182 11.01 -15.56 5.90
CA VAL A 182 10.51 -15.32 7.27
C VAL A 182 9.13 -15.97 7.48
N ARG A 183 8.23 -15.83 6.53
CA ARG A 183 6.92 -16.50 6.58
C ARG A 183 7.01 -18.02 6.74
N ALA A 184 7.98 -18.64 6.08
CA ALA A 184 8.15 -20.09 6.09
C ALA A 184 8.97 -20.60 7.27
N LYS A 185 9.91 -19.83 7.80
CA LYS A 185 10.96 -20.31 8.71
C LYS A 185 11.17 -19.42 9.94
N GLY A 186 10.49 -18.25 10.02
CA GLY A 186 10.70 -17.26 11.08
C GLY A 186 11.94 -16.39 10.88
N PHE A 187 12.09 -15.38 11.76
CA PHE A 187 13.18 -14.40 11.68
C PHE A 187 14.57 -14.99 11.99
N ASP A 188 14.64 -16.06 12.78
CA ASP A 188 15.91 -16.70 13.16
C ASP A 188 16.60 -17.38 11.98
N ALA A 189 15.87 -17.67 10.91
CA ALA A 189 16.41 -18.26 9.69
C ALA A 189 16.97 -17.23 8.68
N LEU A 190 16.94 -15.94 9.00
CA LEU A 190 17.47 -14.92 8.12
C LEU A 190 18.99 -15.00 8.02
N ALA A 191 19.51 -14.89 6.79
CA ALA A 191 20.94 -14.77 6.55
C ALA A 191 21.52 -13.52 7.28
N PRO A 192 22.76 -13.58 7.78
CA PRO A 192 23.35 -12.50 8.58
C PRO A 192 23.35 -11.13 7.87
N GLU A 193 23.55 -11.09 6.57
CA GLU A 193 23.50 -9.85 5.75
C GLU A 193 22.10 -9.25 5.70
N VAL A 194 21.06 -10.06 5.60
CA VAL A 194 19.65 -9.63 5.66
C VAL A 194 19.30 -9.17 7.07
N ARG A 195 19.73 -9.93 8.08
CA ARG A 195 19.46 -9.61 9.50
C ARG A 195 20.05 -8.26 9.90
N ARG A 196 21.21 -7.87 9.38
CA ARG A 196 21.80 -6.54 9.62
C ARG A 196 21.00 -5.38 9.02
N ARG A 197 20.12 -5.64 8.07
CA ARG A 197 19.21 -4.63 7.44
C ARG A 197 17.87 -4.51 8.15
N MET A 198 17.65 -5.30 9.18
CA MET A 198 16.45 -5.28 10.03
C MET A 198 16.75 -4.61 11.38
N PRO A 199 15.75 -4.18 12.15
CA PRO A 199 15.97 -3.61 13.47
C PRO A 199 16.68 -4.62 14.39
N PRO A 200 17.47 -4.14 15.38
CA PRO A 200 18.17 -5.01 16.31
C PRO A 200 17.27 -5.98 17.06
N GLN A 201 16.06 -5.53 17.38
CA GLN A 201 15.03 -6.33 18.02
C GLN A 201 13.74 -6.22 17.19
N ILE A 202 13.10 -7.35 16.92
CA ILE A 202 11.81 -7.42 16.24
C ILE A 202 10.81 -7.97 17.26
N ASP A 203 9.86 -7.13 17.67
CA ASP A 203 8.81 -7.56 18.61
C ASP A 203 7.72 -8.30 17.83
N THR A 204 7.67 -9.60 18.05
CA THR A 204 6.68 -10.53 17.45
C THR A 204 5.50 -10.83 18.37
N THR A 205 5.51 -10.32 19.61
CA THR A 205 4.60 -10.78 20.69
C THR A 205 3.47 -9.81 21.02
N ASN A 206 3.39 -8.65 20.37
CA ASN A 206 2.43 -7.62 20.67
C ASN A 206 0.98 -8.06 20.34
N ALA A 207 0.16 -8.23 21.39
CA ALA A 207 -1.21 -8.72 21.25
C ALA A 207 -2.14 -7.70 20.57
N GLU A 208 -1.96 -6.39 20.84
CA GLU A 208 -2.77 -5.34 20.19
C GLU A 208 -2.45 -5.25 18.69
N HIS A 209 -1.18 -5.44 18.30
CA HIS A 209 -0.81 -5.51 16.87
C HIS A 209 -1.43 -6.73 16.19
N ARG A 210 -1.43 -7.90 16.83
CA ARG A 210 -2.13 -9.08 16.30
C ARG A 210 -3.64 -8.84 16.16
N GLN A 211 -4.25 -8.15 17.12
CA GLN A 211 -5.66 -7.77 17.04
C GLN A 211 -5.90 -6.83 15.84
N LEU A 212 -5.05 -5.83 15.65
CA LEU A 212 -5.12 -4.92 14.51
C LEU A 212 -5.02 -5.68 13.18
N VAL A 213 -3.99 -6.51 13.01
CA VAL A 213 -3.79 -7.29 11.79
C VAL A 213 -5.01 -8.17 11.49
N ARG A 214 -5.58 -8.82 12.52
CA ARG A 214 -6.81 -9.63 12.35
C ARG A 214 -8.02 -8.81 11.93
N SER A 215 -8.14 -7.54 12.36
CA SER A 215 -9.29 -6.70 12.02
C SER A 215 -9.34 -6.27 10.55
N TYR A 216 -8.24 -6.42 9.81
CA TYR A 216 -8.22 -6.20 8.36
C TYR A 216 -8.73 -7.41 7.56
N PHE A 217 -8.90 -8.55 8.22
CA PHE A 217 -9.47 -9.74 7.60
C PHE A 217 -10.95 -9.80 7.98
N ASP A 218 -11.81 -9.63 7.01
CA ASP A 218 -13.24 -9.74 7.23
C ASP A 218 -13.57 -11.15 7.76
N ALA A 219 -14.37 -11.22 8.82
CA ALA A 219 -14.80 -12.49 9.40
C ALA A 219 -15.58 -13.35 8.40
N ASP A 220 -16.20 -12.70 7.41
CA ASP A 220 -16.98 -13.34 6.34
C ASP A 220 -16.15 -13.64 5.08
N ASP A 221 -14.84 -13.32 5.06
CA ASP A 221 -13.97 -13.66 3.92
C ASP A 221 -13.74 -15.18 3.85
N PRO A 222 -14.29 -15.87 2.82
CA PRO A 222 -14.20 -17.32 2.71
C PRO A 222 -12.76 -17.85 2.61
N LEU A 223 -11.81 -17.02 2.23
CA LEU A 223 -10.39 -17.37 2.11
C LEU A 223 -9.71 -17.37 3.48
N HIS A 224 -9.98 -16.38 4.30
CA HIS A 224 -9.43 -16.26 5.66
C HIS A 224 -10.08 -17.22 6.65
N ALA A 225 -11.38 -17.45 6.52
CA ALA A 225 -12.12 -18.41 7.36
C ALA A 225 -11.60 -19.86 7.20
N LYS A 226 -10.88 -20.18 6.11
CA LYS A 226 -10.30 -21.50 5.83
C LYS A 226 -8.81 -21.61 6.14
N MET A 227 -8.16 -20.54 6.63
CA MET A 227 -6.74 -20.58 6.97
C MET A 227 -6.48 -21.42 8.22
N THR A 228 -5.47 -22.28 8.15
CA THR A 228 -4.97 -22.98 9.34
C THR A 228 -4.24 -22.00 10.28
N PRO A 229 -4.09 -22.31 11.59
CA PRO A 229 -3.32 -21.47 12.51
C PRO A 229 -1.90 -21.15 12.00
N GLU A 230 -1.23 -22.11 11.35
CA GLU A 230 0.11 -21.93 10.77
C GLU A 230 0.07 -20.94 9.59
N GLN A 231 -0.99 -20.96 8.79
CA GLN A 231 -1.18 -20.02 7.69
C GLN A 231 -1.44 -18.61 8.22
N GLN A 232 -2.25 -18.46 9.28
CA GLN A 232 -2.51 -17.18 9.95
C GLN A 232 -1.22 -16.62 10.56
N GLU A 233 -0.43 -17.47 11.22
CA GLU A 233 0.88 -17.07 11.74
C GLU A 233 1.83 -16.63 10.61
N GLY A 234 1.85 -17.34 9.50
CA GLY A 234 2.64 -16.95 8.33
C GLY A 234 2.22 -15.59 7.75
N VAL A 235 0.94 -15.25 7.76
CA VAL A 235 0.46 -13.91 7.35
C VAL A 235 0.95 -12.85 8.34
N TYR A 236 0.83 -13.11 9.63
CA TYR A 236 1.32 -12.20 10.66
C TYR A 236 2.84 -11.96 10.58
N LEU A 237 3.62 -13.01 10.35
CA LEU A 237 5.07 -12.89 10.14
C LEU A 237 5.42 -12.09 8.88
N ALA A 238 4.65 -12.20 7.81
CA ALA A 238 4.82 -11.36 6.63
C ALA A 238 4.59 -9.89 6.96
N GLN A 239 3.48 -9.56 7.66
CA GLN A 239 3.18 -8.21 8.12
C GLN A 239 4.31 -7.64 8.98
N LEU A 240 4.78 -8.42 9.97
CA LEU A 240 5.91 -8.03 10.81
C LEU A 240 7.20 -7.79 10.02
N THR A 241 7.43 -8.56 8.95
CA THR A 241 8.63 -8.40 8.12
C THR A 241 8.58 -7.05 7.39
N TRP A 242 7.43 -6.71 6.82
CA TRP A 242 7.22 -5.41 6.18
C TRP A 242 7.36 -4.26 7.18
N ASP A 243 6.68 -4.34 8.33
CA ASP A 243 6.75 -3.33 9.40
C ASP A 243 8.17 -3.11 9.89
N ALA A 244 8.89 -4.19 10.18
CA ALA A 244 10.26 -4.15 10.66
C ALA A 244 11.22 -3.55 9.62
N SER A 245 11.07 -3.96 8.36
CA SER A 245 11.86 -3.44 7.26
C SER A 245 11.61 -1.94 7.07
N MET A 246 10.36 -1.57 6.80
CA MET A 246 10.03 -0.19 6.42
C MET A 246 10.30 0.79 7.56
N GLY A 247 9.96 0.41 8.78
CA GLY A 247 10.29 1.23 9.94
C GLY A 247 11.80 1.44 10.09
N TRP A 248 12.58 0.36 10.08
CA TRP A 248 14.03 0.45 10.25
C TRP A 248 14.72 1.21 9.13
N GLN A 249 14.43 0.90 7.87
CA GLN A 249 15.00 1.56 6.70
C GLN A 249 14.66 3.05 6.65
N ALA A 250 13.49 3.47 7.13
CA ALA A 250 13.14 4.89 7.25
C ALA A 250 14.12 5.62 8.21
N GLY A 251 14.45 5.01 9.34
CA GLY A 251 15.47 5.56 10.25
C GLY A 251 16.87 5.59 9.64
N GLN A 252 17.24 4.55 8.88
CA GLN A 252 18.54 4.46 8.20
C GLN A 252 18.68 5.43 7.01
N ALA A 253 17.59 5.95 6.47
CA ALA A 253 17.60 6.92 5.38
C ALA A 253 18.12 8.30 5.82
N LEU A 254 18.13 8.61 7.11
CA LEU A 254 18.64 9.87 7.64
C LEU A 254 20.17 9.95 7.55
N SER A 255 20.71 11.17 7.39
CA SER A 255 22.16 11.41 7.30
C SER A 255 22.90 11.07 8.59
N VAL A 256 24.17 10.67 8.44
CA VAL A 256 25.11 10.50 9.53
C VAL A 256 26.37 11.33 9.19
N PRO A 257 26.70 12.36 9.98
CA PRO A 257 26.01 12.88 11.17
C PRO A 257 24.62 13.47 10.86
N ALA A 258 23.74 13.46 11.85
CA ALA A 258 22.34 13.87 11.68
C ALA A 258 22.19 15.36 11.28
N ASP A 259 21.49 15.65 10.18
CA ASP A 259 21.01 17.00 9.87
C ASP A 259 19.62 17.17 10.54
N PRO A 260 19.45 18.13 11.48
CA PRO A 260 18.18 18.30 12.19
C PRO A 260 17.03 18.71 11.28
N ARG A 261 17.30 19.26 10.10
CA ARG A 261 16.27 19.63 9.13
C ARG A 261 15.70 18.42 8.37
N GLU A 262 16.40 17.28 8.35
CA GLU A 262 15.91 16.10 7.64
C GLU A 262 14.70 15.50 8.31
N ILE A 263 13.73 15.11 7.49
CA ILE A 263 12.57 14.31 7.85
C ILE A 263 12.32 13.28 6.75
N VAL A 264 12.14 12.03 7.14
CA VAL A 264 11.66 10.99 6.22
C VAL A 264 10.14 10.99 6.28
N VAL A 265 9.49 11.23 5.15
CA VAL A 265 8.04 11.08 4.98
C VAL A 265 7.81 9.73 4.31
N VAL A 266 7.26 8.79 5.06
CA VAL A 266 7.07 7.40 4.62
C VAL A 266 5.67 7.24 4.03
N LEU A 267 5.59 6.90 2.75
CA LEU A 267 4.34 6.58 2.05
C LEU A 267 4.10 5.07 2.17
N ILE A 268 3.03 4.70 2.87
CA ILE A 268 2.87 3.33 3.36
C ILE A 268 1.39 3.02 3.61
N GLY A 269 0.98 1.78 3.37
CA GLY A 269 -0.38 1.34 3.65
C GLY A 269 -0.82 1.63 5.10
N GLY A 270 -2.05 2.11 5.28
CA GLY A 270 -2.58 2.53 6.59
C GLY A 270 -2.49 1.46 7.68
N GLY A 271 -2.57 0.19 7.29
CA GLY A 271 -2.43 -0.94 8.21
C GLY A 271 -1.05 -1.03 8.91
N HIS A 272 0.00 -0.52 8.26
CA HIS A 272 1.35 -0.45 8.82
C HIS A 272 1.55 0.75 9.76
N VAL A 273 0.63 1.72 9.72
CA VAL A 273 0.71 2.99 10.50
C VAL A 273 -0.23 2.98 11.69
N ALA A 274 -1.41 2.40 11.54
CA ALA A 274 -2.50 2.48 12.48
C ALA A 274 -2.07 2.16 13.93
N TYR A 275 -2.47 3.04 14.84
CA TYR A 275 -2.20 2.95 16.29
C TYR A 275 -0.71 3.02 16.67
N GLY A 276 0.19 3.31 15.73
CA GLY A 276 1.64 3.25 15.96
C GLY A 276 2.16 1.83 16.24
N LEU A 277 1.37 0.79 15.93
CA LEU A 277 1.66 -0.61 16.28
C LEU A 277 2.48 -1.36 15.22
N GLY A 278 2.50 -0.89 13.97
CA GLY A 278 3.26 -1.49 12.86
C GLY A 278 4.68 -0.95 12.76
N ALA A 279 4.99 -0.31 11.62
CA ALA A 279 6.34 0.15 11.26
C ALA A 279 6.96 1.09 12.29
N GLU A 280 6.17 1.99 12.88
CA GLU A 280 6.64 2.93 13.89
C GLU A 280 7.13 2.22 15.15
N ARG A 281 6.39 1.23 15.66
CA ARG A 281 6.79 0.42 16.83
C ARG A 281 8.10 -0.32 16.58
N GLN A 282 8.26 -0.91 15.41
CA GLN A 282 9.48 -1.64 15.04
C GLN A 282 10.70 -0.70 14.93
N LEU A 283 10.50 0.51 14.39
CA LEU A 283 11.54 1.53 14.34
C LEU A 283 12.01 1.94 15.76
N ARG A 284 11.08 2.18 16.68
CA ARG A 284 11.38 2.65 18.04
C ARG A 284 12.25 1.68 18.85
N SER A 285 12.36 0.43 18.46
CA SER A 285 13.22 -0.56 19.13
C SER A 285 14.71 -0.19 19.13
N GLY A 286 15.16 0.65 18.19
CA GLY A 286 16.56 1.07 18.07
C GLY A 286 16.75 2.53 17.66
N PHE A 287 15.69 3.30 17.47
CA PHE A 287 15.71 4.67 17.00
C PHE A 287 15.29 5.66 18.08
N LYS A 288 16.11 6.70 18.31
CA LYS A 288 15.89 7.69 19.37
C LYS A 288 15.26 8.99 18.88
N GLY A 289 15.08 9.18 17.57
CA GLY A 289 14.41 10.35 17.00
C GLY A 289 12.91 10.33 17.25
N ARG A 290 12.28 11.49 17.25
CA ARG A 290 10.81 11.57 17.31
C ARG A 290 10.20 11.05 16.03
N THR A 291 9.12 10.32 16.17
CA THR A 291 8.27 9.81 15.09
C THR A 291 6.87 10.40 15.22
N ALA A 292 6.13 10.43 14.14
CA ALA A 292 4.72 10.77 14.13
C ALA A 292 3.99 10.00 13.03
N SER A 293 2.67 9.93 13.14
CA SER A 293 1.79 9.29 12.18
C SER A 293 0.72 10.24 11.68
N LEU A 294 0.39 10.14 10.39
CA LEU A 294 -0.74 10.80 9.74
C LEU A 294 -1.53 9.76 8.96
N ILE A 295 -2.84 9.67 9.20
CA ILE A 295 -3.73 8.81 8.41
C ILE A 295 -4.88 9.66 7.87
N PRO A 296 -5.13 9.65 6.54
CA PRO A 296 -6.36 10.19 5.99
C PRO A 296 -7.57 9.36 6.45
N VAL A 297 -8.69 10.04 6.70
CA VAL A 297 -9.94 9.42 7.14
C VAL A 297 -11.05 9.83 6.19
N THR A 298 -11.70 8.86 5.58
CA THR A 298 -12.83 9.11 4.67
C THR A 298 -14.04 9.64 5.43
N VAL A 299 -14.52 10.81 5.03
CA VAL A 299 -15.74 11.42 5.51
C VAL A 299 -16.86 11.11 4.52
N ARG A 300 -17.93 10.45 4.99
CA ARG A 300 -19.06 10.03 4.14
C ARG A 300 -19.70 11.19 3.42
N SER A 301 -20.14 10.94 2.21
CA SER A 301 -20.97 11.88 1.45
C SER A 301 -22.20 12.29 2.26
N GLY A 302 -22.47 13.59 2.28
CA GLY A 302 -23.57 14.16 3.07
C GLY A 302 -23.31 14.38 4.54
N THR A 303 -22.13 13.97 5.08
CA THR A 303 -21.69 14.31 6.44
C THR A 303 -20.56 15.34 6.41
N LYS A 304 -20.33 16.02 7.53
CA LYS A 304 -19.23 17.00 7.68
C LYS A 304 -18.00 16.44 8.38
N SER A 305 -18.14 15.31 9.02
CA SER A 305 -17.07 14.70 9.81
C SER A 305 -17.24 13.19 9.92
N ALA A 306 -16.15 12.52 10.24
CA ALA A 306 -16.11 11.11 10.68
C ALA A 306 -15.66 11.06 12.15
N MET A 307 -15.93 9.93 12.81
CA MET A 307 -15.50 9.71 14.19
C MET A 307 -14.72 8.40 14.26
N VAL A 308 -13.48 8.47 14.74
CA VAL A 308 -12.57 7.33 14.86
C VAL A 308 -11.90 7.29 16.23
N SER A 309 -11.16 6.25 16.54
CA SER A 309 -10.35 6.20 17.77
C SER A 309 -9.30 7.32 17.77
N ALA A 310 -9.15 8.06 18.88
CA ALA A 310 -8.12 9.10 18.98
C ALA A 310 -6.69 8.53 19.01
N SER A 311 -6.52 7.24 19.23
CA SER A 311 -5.21 6.57 19.14
C SER A 311 -4.90 6.03 17.75
N TYR A 312 -5.82 6.18 16.77
CA TYR A 312 -5.65 5.65 15.43
C TYR A 312 -4.41 6.21 14.72
N ALA A 313 -4.14 7.53 14.87
CA ALA A 313 -2.89 8.18 14.48
C ALA A 313 -2.66 9.46 15.30
N ASP A 314 -1.46 10.06 15.22
CA ASP A 314 -1.17 11.35 15.86
C ASP A 314 -1.91 12.50 15.16
N PHE A 315 -2.00 12.41 13.83
CA PHE A 315 -2.75 13.33 13.00
C PHE A 315 -3.74 12.56 12.11
N LEU A 316 -4.94 13.10 11.98
CA LEU A 316 -5.98 12.55 11.11
C LEU A 316 -6.41 13.64 10.13
N TRP A 317 -6.47 13.31 8.83
CA TRP A 317 -6.87 14.28 7.81
C TRP A 317 -8.16 13.82 7.14
N GLY A 318 -9.24 14.58 7.31
CA GLY A 318 -10.53 14.27 6.70
C GLY A 318 -10.50 14.45 5.19
N VAL A 319 -10.87 13.40 4.45
CA VAL A 319 -10.96 13.42 2.99
C VAL A 319 -12.36 13.01 2.52
N PRO A 320 -12.81 13.48 1.35
CA PRO A 320 -14.13 13.11 0.85
C PRO A 320 -14.20 11.63 0.49
N GLN A 321 -15.36 11.04 0.66
CA GLN A 321 -15.67 9.72 0.14
C GLN A 321 -15.70 9.78 -1.40
N THR A 322 -14.92 8.92 -2.06
CA THR A 322 -14.96 8.75 -3.51
C THR A 322 -15.82 7.55 -3.87
N ALA A 323 -16.84 7.75 -4.69
CA ALA A 323 -17.78 6.67 -5.05
C ALA A 323 -17.15 5.60 -5.98
N GLN A 324 -16.04 5.91 -6.64
CA GLN A 324 -15.43 5.04 -7.65
C GLN A 324 -13.91 5.24 -7.70
N PRO A 325 -13.15 4.25 -8.20
CA PRO A 325 -11.71 4.39 -8.40
C PRO A 325 -11.38 5.65 -9.24
N THR A 326 -10.37 6.39 -8.80
CA THR A 326 -9.91 7.60 -9.51
C THR A 326 -9.43 7.27 -10.93
N LEU A 327 -8.81 6.11 -11.11
CA LEU A 327 -8.24 5.64 -12.36
C LEU A 327 -8.96 4.38 -12.88
N PRO A 328 -8.96 4.15 -14.21
CA PRO A 328 -9.59 2.97 -14.79
C PRO A 328 -8.98 1.67 -14.26
N VAL A 329 -9.84 0.71 -14.01
CA VAL A 329 -9.47 -0.66 -13.67
C VAL A 329 -10.25 -1.62 -14.56
N LEU A 330 -9.63 -2.77 -14.88
CA LEU A 330 -10.32 -3.81 -15.61
C LEU A 330 -11.33 -4.56 -14.73
N GLY A 331 -11.01 -4.74 -13.45
CA GLY A 331 -11.86 -5.43 -12.46
C GLY A 331 -11.80 -6.95 -12.61
N VAL A 332 -10.60 -7.50 -12.74
CA VAL A 332 -10.34 -8.95 -12.79
C VAL A 332 -9.23 -9.33 -11.83
N SER A 333 -9.38 -10.47 -11.16
CA SER A 333 -8.27 -11.16 -10.50
C SER A 333 -7.71 -12.23 -11.44
N LEU A 334 -6.39 -12.30 -11.52
CA LEU A 334 -5.69 -13.19 -12.44
C LEU A 334 -4.88 -14.23 -11.69
N MET A 335 -4.89 -15.47 -12.20
CA MET A 335 -3.94 -16.49 -11.81
C MET A 335 -2.80 -16.52 -12.81
N GLY A 336 -1.56 -16.35 -12.33
CA GLY A 336 -0.36 -16.44 -13.15
C GLY A 336 0.87 -16.03 -12.35
N ARG A 337 2.03 -16.58 -12.72
CA ARG A 337 3.32 -16.08 -12.22
C ARG A 337 3.73 -14.90 -13.09
N ILE A 338 4.30 -13.88 -12.46
CA ILE A 338 4.90 -12.76 -13.19
C ILE A 338 5.88 -13.31 -14.22
N GLY A 339 5.58 -13.11 -15.50
CA GLY A 339 6.48 -13.44 -16.62
C GLY A 339 6.61 -14.92 -17.03
N LYS A 340 5.71 -15.83 -16.64
CA LYS A 340 5.89 -17.27 -16.97
C LYS A 340 4.65 -18.06 -17.40
N GLU A 341 3.43 -17.56 -17.22
CA GLU A 341 2.21 -18.30 -17.60
C GLU A 341 1.12 -17.36 -18.11
N PRO A 342 0.22 -17.86 -18.97
CA PRO A 342 -0.90 -17.07 -19.46
C PRO A 342 -1.78 -16.59 -18.29
N THR A 343 -2.18 -15.33 -18.33
CA THR A 343 -3.02 -14.67 -17.32
C THR A 343 -4.45 -15.20 -17.42
N LYS A 344 -4.77 -16.17 -16.55
CA LYS A 344 -6.12 -16.75 -16.46
C LYS A 344 -6.97 -15.97 -15.46
N VAL A 345 -8.16 -15.58 -15.87
CA VAL A 345 -9.15 -14.91 -15.01
C VAL A 345 -9.69 -15.90 -13.98
N ILE A 346 -9.59 -15.55 -12.68
CA ILE A 346 -10.10 -16.35 -11.57
C ILE A 346 -11.26 -15.69 -10.84
N GLN A 347 -11.40 -14.36 -10.97
CA GLN A 347 -12.50 -13.61 -10.40
C GLN A 347 -12.77 -12.37 -11.26
N ILE A 348 -14.01 -11.90 -11.24
CA ILE A 348 -14.46 -10.69 -11.94
C ILE A 348 -15.32 -9.90 -10.95
N ASP A 349 -15.02 -8.61 -10.82
CA ASP A 349 -15.78 -7.71 -9.98
C ASP A 349 -17.08 -7.33 -10.69
N ALA A 350 -18.21 -7.52 -10.04
CA ALA A 350 -19.54 -7.24 -10.62
C ALA A 350 -19.65 -5.78 -11.08
N GLY A 351 -20.14 -5.58 -12.30
CA GLY A 351 -20.29 -4.27 -12.94
C GLY A 351 -18.96 -3.58 -13.30
N SER A 352 -17.83 -4.27 -13.25
CA SER A 352 -16.53 -3.77 -13.71
C SER A 352 -16.46 -3.64 -15.23
N THR A 353 -15.38 -3.04 -15.74
CA THR A 353 -15.11 -2.97 -17.20
C THR A 353 -15.10 -4.36 -17.85
N ALA A 354 -14.46 -5.34 -17.19
CA ALA A 354 -14.40 -6.72 -17.69
C ALA A 354 -15.76 -7.41 -17.67
N ASP A 355 -16.55 -7.23 -16.58
CA ASP A 355 -17.87 -7.82 -16.45
C ASP A 355 -18.81 -7.30 -17.55
N ARG A 356 -18.86 -5.98 -17.73
CA ARG A 356 -19.67 -5.36 -18.79
C ARG A 356 -19.25 -5.77 -20.20
N ALA A 357 -17.96 -6.06 -20.41
CA ALA A 357 -17.46 -6.55 -21.69
C ALA A 357 -17.74 -8.04 -21.93
N GLY A 358 -18.22 -8.78 -20.94
CA GLY A 358 -18.50 -10.21 -21.04
C GLY A 358 -17.28 -11.11 -20.90
N VAL A 359 -16.25 -10.66 -20.18
CA VAL A 359 -15.15 -11.52 -19.73
C VAL A 359 -15.70 -12.56 -18.75
N ARG A 360 -15.14 -13.77 -18.73
CA ARG A 360 -15.58 -14.88 -17.89
C ARG A 360 -14.43 -15.46 -17.09
N VAL A 361 -14.75 -15.99 -15.91
CA VAL A 361 -13.80 -16.81 -15.16
C VAL A 361 -13.33 -17.97 -16.03
N GLY A 362 -12.04 -18.20 -16.10
CA GLY A 362 -11.41 -19.20 -16.96
C GLY A 362 -10.82 -18.64 -18.25
N ASP A 363 -11.21 -17.44 -18.70
CA ASP A 363 -10.60 -16.78 -19.85
C ASP A 363 -9.11 -16.54 -19.63
N VAL A 364 -8.34 -16.60 -20.71
CA VAL A 364 -6.91 -16.27 -20.71
C VAL A 364 -6.69 -15.01 -21.52
N LEU A 365 -6.28 -13.93 -20.87
CA LEU A 365 -6.04 -12.64 -21.54
C LEU A 365 -4.79 -12.71 -22.42
N ARG A 366 -4.89 -12.30 -23.68
CA ARG A 366 -3.82 -12.43 -24.68
C ARG A 366 -3.30 -11.10 -25.18
N GLU A 367 -4.18 -10.18 -25.55
CA GLU A 367 -3.80 -8.88 -26.12
C GLU A 367 -4.78 -7.79 -25.67
N LEU A 368 -4.25 -6.57 -25.49
CA LEU A 368 -5.03 -5.34 -25.30
C LEU A 368 -4.59 -4.34 -26.38
N ASP A 369 -5.53 -3.93 -27.25
CA ASP A 369 -5.27 -3.11 -28.46
C ASP A 369 -4.10 -3.62 -29.30
N GLY A 370 -4.06 -4.95 -29.55
CA GLY A 370 -3.00 -5.60 -30.32
C GLY A 370 -1.67 -5.78 -29.57
N ALA A 371 -1.53 -5.17 -28.39
CA ALA A 371 -0.32 -5.34 -27.60
C ALA A 371 -0.42 -6.58 -26.71
N LYS A 372 0.55 -7.49 -26.83
CA LYS A 372 0.58 -8.77 -26.12
C LYS A 372 0.55 -8.60 -24.61
N ILE A 373 -0.27 -9.41 -23.94
CA ILE A 373 -0.32 -9.59 -22.48
C ILE A 373 0.45 -10.87 -22.16
N ASP A 374 1.61 -10.74 -21.53
CA ASP A 374 2.49 -11.85 -21.15
C ASP A 374 2.58 -12.03 -19.63
N GLY A 375 1.81 -11.27 -18.86
CA GLY A 375 1.71 -11.34 -17.41
C GLY A 375 0.85 -10.24 -16.83
N THR A 376 0.61 -10.29 -15.52
CA THR A 376 -0.15 -9.27 -14.79
C THR A 376 0.49 -7.88 -14.92
N ALA A 377 1.81 -7.81 -14.84
CA ALA A 377 2.54 -6.55 -14.94
C ALA A 377 2.34 -5.86 -16.31
N SER A 378 2.41 -6.64 -17.41
CA SER A 378 2.20 -6.09 -18.75
C SER A 378 0.75 -5.63 -18.95
N LEU A 379 -0.24 -6.34 -18.39
CA LEU A 379 -1.63 -5.90 -18.41
C LEU A 379 -1.81 -4.59 -17.64
N GLN A 380 -1.30 -4.51 -16.42
CA GLN A 380 -1.41 -3.31 -15.59
C GLN A 380 -0.73 -2.11 -16.23
N ARG A 381 0.46 -2.32 -16.83
CA ARG A 381 1.15 -1.28 -17.62
C ARG A 381 0.25 -0.71 -18.72
N LYS A 382 -0.41 -1.60 -19.48
CA LYS A 382 -1.28 -1.19 -20.58
C LYS A 382 -2.56 -0.52 -20.09
N VAL A 383 -3.21 -1.06 -19.05
CA VAL A 383 -4.39 -0.42 -18.43
C VAL A 383 -4.05 0.95 -17.90
N GLY A 384 -2.80 1.16 -17.46
CA GLY A 384 -2.28 2.45 -16.99
C GLY A 384 -2.27 3.57 -18.03
N ASP A 385 -2.35 3.25 -19.31
CA ASP A 385 -2.38 4.23 -20.38
C ASP A 385 -3.78 4.82 -20.64
N TYR A 386 -4.85 4.15 -20.16
CA TYR A 386 -6.23 4.58 -20.37
C TYR A 386 -6.72 5.58 -19.33
N ARG A 387 -7.77 6.30 -19.71
CA ARG A 387 -8.53 7.21 -18.86
C ARG A 387 -10.01 6.79 -18.84
N TRP A 388 -10.75 7.23 -17.85
CA TRP A 388 -12.21 7.04 -17.85
C TRP A 388 -12.81 7.74 -19.08
N GLY A 389 -13.57 6.99 -19.87
CA GLY A 389 -14.16 7.40 -21.14
C GLY A 389 -13.46 6.78 -22.36
N ASP A 390 -12.30 6.16 -22.18
CA ASP A 390 -11.60 5.49 -23.28
C ASP A 390 -12.25 4.14 -23.60
N SER A 391 -11.96 3.66 -24.82
CA SER A 391 -12.35 2.32 -25.29
C SER A 391 -11.11 1.56 -25.73
N ALA A 392 -11.16 0.24 -25.64
CA ALA A 392 -10.09 -0.65 -26.04
C ALA A 392 -10.64 -1.95 -26.62
N THR A 393 -9.78 -2.76 -27.19
CA THR A 393 -10.10 -4.10 -27.71
C THR A 393 -9.31 -5.14 -26.96
N LEU A 394 -10.01 -6.03 -26.26
CA LEU A 394 -9.39 -7.16 -25.55
C LEU A 394 -9.51 -8.43 -26.38
N ARG A 395 -8.39 -9.09 -26.67
CA ARG A 395 -8.36 -10.44 -27.20
C ARG A 395 -8.01 -11.43 -26.10
N LEU A 396 -8.80 -12.45 -25.98
CA LEU A 396 -8.67 -13.50 -24.97
C LEU A 396 -8.88 -14.88 -25.59
N GLU A 397 -8.41 -15.90 -24.92
CA GLU A 397 -8.71 -17.31 -25.26
C GLU A 397 -9.75 -17.85 -24.27
N ARG A 398 -10.83 -18.38 -24.82
CA ARG A 398 -11.92 -19.02 -24.10
C ARG A 398 -12.13 -20.43 -24.67
N GLU A 399 -11.95 -21.44 -23.84
CA GLU A 399 -12.14 -22.85 -24.25
C GLU A 399 -11.35 -23.22 -25.53
N GLY A 400 -10.14 -22.70 -25.66
CA GLY A 400 -9.27 -22.92 -26.83
C GLY A 400 -9.58 -22.08 -28.05
N GLN A 401 -10.58 -21.20 -28.02
CA GLN A 401 -10.96 -20.31 -29.12
C GLN A 401 -10.60 -18.86 -28.81
N MET A 402 -10.12 -18.13 -29.83
CA MET A 402 -9.84 -16.71 -29.70
C MET A 402 -11.15 -15.88 -29.77
N VAL A 403 -11.39 -15.07 -28.76
CA VAL A 403 -12.53 -14.17 -28.65
C VAL A 403 -12.03 -12.74 -28.59
N THR A 404 -12.69 -11.83 -29.28
CA THR A 404 -12.42 -10.40 -29.25
C THR A 404 -13.60 -9.68 -28.59
N LEU A 405 -13.31 -8.89 -27.56
CA LEU A 405 -14.34 -8.15 -26.80
C LEU A 405 -14.00 -6.65 -26.84
N PRO A 406 -14.99 -5.78 -27.06
CA PRO A 406 -14.82 -4.34 -26.86
C PRO A 406 -14.81 -4.05 -25.36
N LEU A 407 -13.84 -3.28 -24.91
CA LEU A 407 -13.77 -2.71 -23.57
C LEU A 407 -14.25 -1.26 -23.62
N ASP A 408 -14.98 -0.87 -22.58
CA ASP A 408 -15.41 0.50 -22.38
C ASP A 408 -15.12 0.90 -20.92
N PHE A 409 -14.11 1.77 -20.75
CA PHE A 409 -13.70 2.26 -19.45
C PHE A 409 -14.63 3.37 -18.95
N ARG A 410 -15.94 3.11 -18.89
CA ARG A 410 -16.91 4.03 -18.27
C ARG A 410 -16.96 3.84 -16.76
N ARG A 411 -17.14 4.94 -16.05
CA ARG A 411 -17.53 4.88 -14.64
C ARG A 411 -18.90 4.21 -14.51
N LYS A 412 -19.14 3.53 -13.39
CA LYS A 412 -20.50 3.04 -13.08
C LYS A 412 -21.44 4.26 -12.96
N PRO A 413 -22.68 4.16 -13.41
CA PRO A 413 -23.70 5.13 -13.00
C PRO A 413 -23.79 5.16 -11.47
N ASP A 414 -23.92 6.33 -10.91
CA ASP A 414 -24.12 6.54 -9.47
C ASP A 414 -25.41 5.90 -8.99
#